data_2b574df896f86f2fae90ad1f99e346c6
#
_entry.id   2b574df896f86f2fae90ad1f99e346c6
#
_cell.length_a   1.000
_cell.length_b   1.000
_cell.length_c   1.000
_cell.angle_alpha   90.00
_cell.angle_beta   90.00
_cell.angle_gamma   90.00
#
_symmetry.space_group_name_H-M   'P 1'
#
loop_
_entity.id
_entity.type
_entity.pdbx_description
1 polymer ?
#
loop_
_entity_poly.entity_id
_entity_poly.type
_entity_poly.pdbx_seq_one_letter_code
_entity_poly.pdbx_strand_id
1 'polypeptide(L)'
;MKLRAVLKTIALCATMALAGTSRAQELVVWHDLGDNGIKWFQSLSAEFAKSRPGVTVRSINYPTDQWFGRSISAINTNTAPDLIFNNYERVIRVADQTSKLVDLKPVLATVGDKSFLTEDDLRVATHADKMIILPIQRVQMGFGVRKSWLDKVGEKFPTTWADVQRVAVKFRDNDPDGDGKANTFGMALEAAKPRDLIHIIDLFMFGSGLRHTLIDPQGKIVVDEPARAKVLEEVLKAFTEYRYVPPDTINHSFAEMYQVIEGGKGGMFRVGDWNVKKWDTPAVLGGDFLVGPWPSFDGRKSSVVIGGMRGIAVPENSPNKAIAVDFAKFMLGKQAQQASLDNVGSAVRKDLDISALSERQKLFAAPSWGLAAYDFPEAVHLFYPELEAAYHRKLMGALAKPPANWKAFITETANEMRELAVKLAKK
;
A
#
# COMPACT_ATOMS: atom_id res chain seq x y z
N MET A 1 20.74 -56.08 52.15
CA MET A 1 19.46 -55.57 51.62
C MET A 1 19.38 -54.05 51.51
N LYS A 2 20.29 -53.28 52.06
CA LYS A 2 20.22 -51.79 52.03
C LYS A 2 20.94 -51.11 50.82
N LEU A 3 21.78 -51.83 50.09
CA LEU A 3 22.54 -51.24 48.97
C LEU A 3 21.77 -51.23 47.61
N ARG A 4 20.78 -52.11 47.40
CA ARG A 4 19.98 -52.16 46.18
C ARG A 4 18.83 -51.12 46.15
N ALA A 5 18.40 -50.60 47.27
CA ALA A 5 17.35 -49.58 47.34
C ALA A 5 17.88 -48.17 46.97
N VAL A 6 19.14 -47.87 47.32
CA VAL A 6 19.78 -46.56 47.02
C VAL A 6 20.06 -46.40 45.52
N LEU A 7 20.44 -47.45 44.82
CA LEU A 7 20.71 -47.38 43.35
C LEU A 7 19.42 -47.23 42.52
N LYS A 8 18.25 -47.70 43.00
CA LYS A 8 16.96 -47.48 42.27
C LYS A 8 16.45 -46.05 42.40
N THR A 9 16.71 -45.39 43.52
CA THR A 9 16.28 -43.99 43.77
C THR A 9 17.12 -42.99 42.98
N ILE A 10 18.41 -43.27 42.78
CA ILE A 10 19.30 -42.41 41.98
C ILE A 10 18.99 -42.55 40.48
N ALA A 11 18.62 -43.73 39.98
CA ALA A 11 18.21 -43.92 38.60
C ALA A 11 16.88 -43.26 38.23
N LEU A 12 15.95 -43.09 39.17
CA LEU A 12 14.67 -42.40 38.95
C LEU A 12 14.79 -40.88 38.98
N CYS A 13 15.74 -40.31 39.70
CA CYS A 13 16.02 -38.85 39.69
C CYS A 13 16.81 -38.41 38.44
N ALA A 14 17.59 -39.31 37.82
CA ALA A 14 18.36 -38.98 36.61
C ALA A 14 17.51 -38.93 35.33
N THR A 15 16.33 -39.59 35.32
CA THR A 15 15.38 -39.56 34.17
C THR A 15 14.40 -38.38 34.22
N MET A 16 14.27 -37.66 35.30
CA MET A 16 13.43 -36.45 35.39
C MET A 16 14.19 -35.13 35.06
N ALA A 17 15.50 -35.17 34.89
CA ALA A 17 16.32 -33.95 34.65
C ALA A 17 16.48 -33.61 33.16
N LEU A 18 15.85 -34.35 32.23
CA LEU A 18 15.87 -34.11 30.77
C LEU A 18 14.52 -33.66 30.19
N ALA A 19 13.59 -33.20 31.04
CA ALA A 19 12.54 -32.33 30.59
C ALA A 19 13.21 -30.97 30.33
N GLY A 20 13.87 -30.86 29.17
CA GLY A 20 14.41 -29.59 28.68
C GLY A 20 13.29 -28.57 28.77
N THR A 21 13.47 -27.54 29.59
CA THR A 21 12.63 -26.37 29.51
C THR A 21 12.72 -25.84 28.09
N SER A 22 11.76 -26.25 27.26
CA SER A 22 11.55 -25.64 25.94
C SER A 22 11.34 -24.17 26.22
N ARG A 23 12.41 -23.41 26.10
CA ARG A 23 12.35 -21.95 26.25
C ARG A 23 11.37 -21.47 25.21
N ALA A 24 10.27 -20.87 25.64
CA ALA A 24 9.29 -20.31 24.72
C ALA A 24 10.05 -19.43 23.73
N GLN A 25 9.92 -19.75 22.43
CA GLN A 25 10.63 -19.04 21.38
C GLN A 25 9.73 -17.91 20.90
N GLU A 26 10.12 -16.65 21.13
CA GLU A 26 9.36 -15.48 20.70
C GLU A 26 9.79 -15.10 19.29
N LEU A 27 8.84 -15.08 18.34
CA LEU A 27 8.98 -14.54 16.99
C LEU A 27 8.54 -13.08 16.98
N VAL A 28 9.42 -12.17 16.65
CA VAL A 28 9.14 -10.72 16.61
C VAL A 28 8.90 -10.26 15.18
N VAL A 29 7.76 -9.59 14.93
CA VAL A 29 7.38 -9.08 13.61
C VAL A 29 7.14 -7.59 13.65
N TRP A 30 7.74 -6.84 12.73
CA TRP A 30 7.52 -5.41 12.56
C TRP A 30 6.68 -5.10 11.33
N HIS A 31 5.68 -4.24 11.49
CA HIS A 31 4.77 -3.81 10.41
C HIS A 31 4.29 -2.36 10.59
N ASP A 32 3.54 -1.85 9.61
CA ASP A 32 2.90 -0.52 9.62
C ASP A 32 1.40 -0.59 9.29
N LEU A 33 0.74 -1.64 9.77
CA LEU A 33 -0.67 -1.89 9.49
C LEU A 33 -1.59 -0.90 10.19
N GLY A 34 -2.73 -0.57 9.57
CA GLY A 34 -3.83 0.10 10.24
C GLY A 34 -4.67 -0.87 11.11
N ASP A 35 -5.66 -0.34 11.85
CA ASP A 35 -6.39 -1.06 12.90
C ASP A 35 -6.92 -2.45 12.50
N ASN A 36 -7.58 -2.57 11.35
CA ASN A 36 -8.09 -3.86 10.89
C ASN A 36 -6.95 -4.84 10.55
N GLY A 37 -5.87 -4.32 9.96
CA GLY A 37 -4.67 -5.10 9.66
C GLY A 37 -3.95 -5.57 10.93
N ILE A 38 -3.89 -4.74 11.97
CA ILE A 38 -3.32 -5.12 13.27
C ILE A 38 -4.11 -6.28 13.88
N LYS A 39 -5.44 -6.17 13.93
CA LYS A 39 -6.32 -7.22 14.47
C LYS A 39 -6.21 -8.53 13.68
N TRP A 40 -6.21 -8.43 12.35
CA TRP A 40 -6.00 -9.57 11.46
C TRP A 40 -4.65 -10.26 11.74
N PHE A 41 -3.57 -9.50 11.79
CA PHE A 41 -2.23 -10.02 12.00
C PHE A 41 -2.10 -10.70 13.38
N GLN A 42 -2.65 -10.08 14.43
CA GLN A 42 -2.68 -10.65 15.78
C GLN A 42 -3.47 -11.96 15.83
N SER A 43 -4.62 -12.04 15.14
CA SER A 43 -5.42 -13.27 15.06
C SER A 43 -4.63 -14.42 14.41
N LEU A 44 -3.97 -14.16 13.28
CA LEU A 44 -3.14 -15.17 12.60
C LEU A 44 -1.90 -15.54 13.41
N SER A 45 -1.29 -14.60 14.11
CA SER A 45 -0.18 -14.84 15.02
C SER A 45 -0.58 -15.81 16.15
N ALA A 46 -1.76 -15.61 16.74
CA ALA A 46 -2.31 -16.51 17.77
C ALA A 46 -2.64 -17.90 17.21
N GLU A 47 -3.13 -17.98 16.00
CA GLU A 47 -3.43 -19.25 15.31
C GLU A 47 -2.15 -20.03 14.99
N PHE A 48 -1.12 -19.36 14.48
CA PHE A 48 0.19 -19.97 14.26
C PHE A 48 0.79 -20.51 15.55
N ALA A 49 0.75 -19.72 16.63
CA ALA A 49 1.25 -20.13 17.95
C ALA A 49 0.54 -21.40 18.48
N LYS A 50 -0.79 -21.54 18.27
CA LYS A 50 -1.53 -22.76 18.63
C LYS A 50 -1.02 -23.99 17.89
N SER A 51 -0.59 -23.83 16.63
CA SER A 51 -0.05 -24.94 15.81
C SER A 51 1.41 -25.26 16.12
N ARG A 52 2.09 -24.46 16.94
CA ARG A 52 3.52 -24.56 17.28
C ARG A 52 3.72 -24.40 18.79
N PRO A 53 3.48 -25.45 19.60
CA PRO A 53 3.67 -25.40 21.06
C PRO A 53 5.07 -24.89 21.42
N GLY A 54 5.14 -23.94 22.31
CA GLY A 54 6.40 -23.28 22.71
C GLY A 54 6.83 -22.08 21.83
N VAL A 55 6.04 -21.70 20.81
CA VAL A 55 6.26 -20.50 20.03
C VAL A 55 5.22 -19.43 20.40
N THR A 56 5.68 -18.19 20.57
CA THR A 56 4.82 -17.00 20.66
C THR A 56 5.17 -16.04 19.52
N VAL A 57 4.20 -15.24 19.06
CA VAL A 57 4.44 -14.22 18.03
C VAL A 57 4.05 -12.87 18.60
N ARG A 58 5.03 -11.96 18.64
CA ARG A 58 4.84 -10.58 19.07
C ARG A 58 4.95 -9.65 17.88
N SER A 59 3.85 -9.02 17.51
CA SER A 59 3.82 -7.99 16.47
C SER A 59 4.02 -6.60 17.07
N ILE A 60 4.83 -5.78 16.39
CA ILE A 60 5.08 -4.38 16.74
C ILE A 60 4.69 -3.52 15.54
N ASN A 61 3.76 -2.60 15.77
CA ASN A 61 3.34 -1.64 14.77
C ASN A 61 4.16 -0.35 14.90
N TYR A 62 4.76 0.09 13.81
CA TYR A 62 5.41 1.39 13.72
C TYR A 62 4.65 2.29 12.74
N PRO A 63 4.54 3.60 13.02
CA PRO A 63 4.08 4.54 12.00
C PRO A 63 4.89 4.41 10.72
N THR A 64 4.20 4.52 9.59
CA THR A 64 4.77 4.32 8.25
C THR A 64 6.06 5.12 8.00
N ASP A 65 6.11 6.36 8.47
CA ASP A 65 7.26 7.27 8.33
C ASP A 65 8.47 6.87 9.20
N GLN A 66 8.26 6.14 10.30
CA GLN A 66 9.32 5.68 11.20
C GLN A 66 9.83 4.28 10.85
N TRP A 67 8.96 3.44 10.28
CA TRP A 67 9.21 2.02 10.05
C TRP A 67 10.51 1.77 9.27
N PHE A 68 10.74 2.55 8.21
CA PHE A 68 11.87 2.37 7.32
C PHE A 68 13.22 2.59 8.02
N GLY A 69 13.41 3.76 8.64
CA GLY A 69 14.65 4.08 9.34
C GLY A 69 14.94 3.14 10.51
N ARG A 70 13.89 2.74 11.26
CA ARG A 70 14.02 1.76 12.33
C ARG A 70 14.47 0.39 11.83
N SER A 71 13.90 -0.08 10.72
CA SER A 71 14.24 -1.38 10.15
C SER A 71 15.70 -1.43 9.69
N ILE A 72 16.18 -0.41 8.98
CA ILE A 72 17.58 -0.33 8.55
C ILE A 72 18.53 -0.28 9.76
N SER A 73 18.25 0.59 10.73
CA SER A 73 19.07 0.71 11.92
C SER A 73 19.17 -0.61 12.68
N ALA A 74 18.04 -1.27 12.93
CA ALA A 74 17.99 -2.53 13.65
C ALA A 74 18.71 -3.66 12.92
N ILE A 75 18.57 -3.76 11.59
CA ILE A 75 19.28 -4.78 10.80
C ILE A 75 20.78 -4.53 10.83
N ASN A 76 21.23 -3.28 10.74
CA ASN A 76 22.66 -2.95 10.76
C ASN A 76 23.30 -3.15 12.13
N THR A 77 22.56 -2.94 13.22
CA THR A 77 23.02 -3.11 14.61
C THR A 77 22.77 -4.50 15.18
N ASN A 78 22.30 -5.47 14.39
CA ASN A 78 21.96 -6.84 14.79
C ASN A 78 20.88 -6.91 15.91
N THR A 79 19.96 -5.96 15.90
CA THR A 79 18.78 -5.91 16.79
C THR A 79 17.48 -6.05 15.98
N ALA A 80 17.57 -6.61 14.79
CA ALA A 80 16.44 -6.77 13.88
C ALA A 80 15.32 -7.64 14.47
N PRO A 81 14.06 -7.40 14.06
CA PRO A 81 12.99 -8.38 14.27
C PRO A 81 13.28 -9.66 13.48
N ASP A 82 12.52 -10.71 13.75
CA ASP A 82 12.61 -11.96 12.99
C ASP A 82 11.97 -11.84 11.61
N LEU A 83 10.95 -10.99 11.50
CA LEU A 83 10.21 -10.72 10.27
C LEU A 83 9.88 -9.24 10.14
N ILE A 84 9.88 -8.77 8.91
CA ILE A 84 9.28 -7.50 8.53
C ILE A 84 8.14 -7.74 7.54
N PHE A 85 7.02 -7.04 7.73
CA PHE A 85 5.85 -7.08 6.85
C PHE A 85 5.51 -5.68 6.36
N ASN A 86 5.74 -5.42 5.07
CA ASN A 86 5.48 -4.12 4.47
C ASN A 86 5.28 -4.18 2.96
N ASN A 87 5.06 -3.03 2.35
CA ASN A 87 5.02 -2.86 0.91
C ASN A 87 6.38 -3.18 0.29
N TYR A 88 6.36 -3.76 -0.91
CA TYR A 88 7.56 -4.27 -1.58
C TYR A 88 8.62 -3.18 -1.82
N GLU A 89 8.23 -1.98 -2.20
CA GLU A 89 9.16 -0.89 -2.47
C GLU A 89 9.98 -0.49 -1.24
N ARG A 90 9.40 -0.58 -0.05
CA ARG A 90 10.11 -0.30 1.20
C ARG A 90 11.05 -1.42 1.58
N VAL A 91 10.63 -2.66 1.36
CA VAL A 91 11.47 -3.83 1.65
C VAL A 91 12.66 -3.90 0.67
N ILE A 92 12.46 -3.58 -0.61
CA ILE A 92 13.57 -3.44 -1.57
C ILE A 92 14.59 -2.41 -1.08
N ARG A 93 14.15 -1.23 -0.66
CA ARG A 93 15.07 -0.20 -0.12
C ARG A 93 15.79 -0.65 1.15
N VAL A 94 15.15 -1.46 2.01
CA VAL A 94 15.84 -2.09 3.15
C VAL A 94 16.91 -3.06 2.64
N ALA A 95 16.61 -3.86 1.61
CA ALA A 95 17.57 -4.77 1.00
C ALA A 95 18.79 -4.03 0.41
N ASP A 96 18.55 -2.96 -0.34
CA ASP A 96 19.60 -2.12 -0.92
C ASP A 96 20.55 -1.56 0.14
N GLN A 97 20.00 -1.03 1.24
CA GLN A 97 20.79 -0.36 2.26
C GLN A 97 21.43 -1.31 3.28
N THR A 98 20.99 -2.55 3.35
CA THR A 98 21.53 -3.50 4.33
C THR A 98 22.17 -4.72 3.72
N SER A 99 21.74 -5.14 2.53
CA SER A 99 22.11 -6.41 1.85
C SER A 99 21.90 -7.65 2.73
N LYS A 100 21.05 -7.57 3.77
CA LYS A 100 20.89 -8.57 4.83
C LYS A 100 19.48 -9.15 4.90
N LEU A 101 18.85 -9.39 3.75
CA LEU A 101 17.58 -10.12 3.68
C LEU A 101 17.77 -11.51 3.07
N VAL A 102 17.09 -12.49 3.63
CA VAL A 102 17.13 -13.90 3.21
C VAL A 102 16.52 -14.06 1.83
N ASP A 103 17.16 -14.87 0.98
CA ASP A 103 16.53 -15.31 -0.28
C ASP A 103 15.40 -16.32 0.01
N LEU A 104 14.18 -15.93 -0.33
CA LEU A 104 12.96 -16.72 -0.12
C LEU A 104 12.57 -17.60 -1.34
N LYS A 105 13.36 -17.62 -2.42
CA LYS A 105 13.14 -18.56 -3.55
C LYS A 105 13.06 -20.03 -3.09
N PRO A 106 13.98 -20.51 -2.22
CA PRO A 106 13.89 -21.88 -1.71
C PRO A 106 12.63 -22.11 -0.87
N VAL A 107 12.16 -21.09 -0.15
CA VAL A 107 10.92 -21.17 0.64
C VAL A 107 9.72 -21.32 -0.28
N LEU A 108 9.61 -20.48 -1.30
CA LEU A 108 8.52 -20.55 -2.28
C LEU A 108 8.55 -21.89 -3.04
N ALA A 109 9.73 -22.48 -3.30
CA ALA A 109 9.84 -23.78 -3.95
C ALA A 109 9.14 -24.91 -3.15
N THR A 110 9.04 -24.79 -1.83
CA THR A 110 8.37 -25.76 -0.96
C THR A 110 6.85 -25.51 -0.81
N VAL A 111 6.34 -24.41 -1.31
CA VAL A 111 4.88 -24.15 -1.39
C VAL A 111 4.32 -25.00 -2.54
N GLY A 112 3.26 -25.76 -2.29
CA GLY A 112 2.67 -26.67 -3.27
C GLY A 112 2.14 -25.94 -4.50
N ASP A 113 0.85 -25.62 -4.51
CA ASP A 113 0.28 -24.81 -5.59
C ASP A 113 0.70 -23.34 -5.48
N LYS A 114 1.30 -22.82 -6.55
CA LYS A 114 1.79 -21.44 -6.70
C LYS A 114 1.13 -20.70 -7.86
N SER A 115 0.18 -21.30 -8.54
CA SER A 115 -0.50 -20.76 -9.72
C SER A 115 -1.27 -19.45 -9.44
N PHE A 116 -1.49 -19.17 -8.15
CA PHE A 116 -2.10 -17.91 -7.71
C PHE A 116 -1.15 -16.70 -7.77
N LEU A 117 0.17 -16.90 -7.82
CA LEU A 117 1.14 -15.82 -8.01
C LEU A 117 1.31 -15.51 -9.50
N THR A 118 1.28 -14.23 -9.84
CA THR A 118 1.53 -13.75 -11.20
C THR A 118 3.02 -13.52 -11.43
N GLU A 119 3.43 -13.41 -12.71
CA GLU A 119 4.80 -12.99 -13.05
C GLU A 119 5.16 -11.64 -12.44
N ASP A 120 4.22 -10.70 -12.40
CA ASP A 120 4.41 -9.39 -11.75
C ASP A 120 4.62 -9.51 -10.24
N ASP A 121 3.89 -10.38 -9.54
CA ASP A 121 4.12 -10.63 -8.11
C ASP A 121 5.55 -11.14 -7.86
N LEU A 122 6.03 -12.05 -8.71
CA LEU A 122 7.38 -12.60 -8.60
C LEU A 122 8.45 -11.59 -8.98
N ARG A 123 8.20 -10.78 -9.99
CA ARG A 123 9.10 -9.70 -10.44
C ARG A 123 9.32 -8.68 -9.34
N VAL A 124 8.25 -8.13 -8.77
CA VAL A 124 8.34 -7.11 -7.70
C VAL A 124 8.83 -7.69 -6.37
N ALA A 125 8.71 -9.00 -6.17
CA ALA A 125 9.26 -9.70 -5.00
C ALA A 125 10.77 -9.94 -5.08
N THR A 126 11.37 -9.77 -6.28
CA THR A 126 12.78 -10.11 -6.56
C THR A 126 13.60 -8.83 -6.68
N HIS A 127 14.75 -8.82 -5.99
CA HIS A 127 15.75 -7.76 -6.05
C HIS A 127 17.15 -8.38 -6.07
N ALA A 128 18.03 -7.91 -6.97
CA ALA A 128 19.38 -8.44 -7.16
C ALA A 128 19.42 -9.99 -7.20
N ASP A 129 18.56 -10.58 -8.03
CA ASP A 129 18.39 -12.03 -8.23
C ASP A 129 17.91 -12.83 -7.01
N LYS A 130 17.66 -12.20 -5.86
CA LYS A 130 17.07 -12.83 -4.67
C LYS A 130 15.57 -12.49 -4.58
N MET A 131 14.74 -13.45 -4.24
CA MET A 131 13.38 -13.17 -3.78
C MET A 131 13.45 -12.72 -2.32
N ILE A 132 13.39 -11.42 -2.08
CA ILE A 132 13.52 -10.83 -0.74
C ILE A 132 12.19 -10.65 -0.02
N ILE A 133 11.09 -10.84 -0.73
CA ILE A 133 9.74 -10.74 -0.21
C ILE A 133 8.94 -11.99 -0.58
N LEU A 134 8.19 -12.54 0.37
CA LEU A 134 7.14 -13.50 0.10
C LEU A 134 5.82 -12.74 -0.05
N PRO A 135 5.17 -12.71 -1.24
CA PRO A 135 3.93 -11.97 -1.46
C PRO A 135 2.80 -12.50 -0.59
N ILE A 136 2.11 -11.63 0.16
CA ILE A 136 0.99 -11.99 1.04
C ILE A 136 -0.30 -11.29 0.64
N GLN A 137 -0.22 -10.04 0.19
CA GLN A 137 -1.38 -9.23 -0.20
C GLN A 137 -1.12 -8.55 -1.53
N ARG A 138 -2.11 -8.60 -2.42
CA ARG A 138 -2.17 -7.77 -3.61
C ARG A 138 -3.11 -6.61 -3.32
N VAL A 139 -2.54 -5.46 -3.03
CA VAL A 139 -3.26 -4.24 -2.66
C VAL A 139 -3.74 -3.53 -3.93
N GLN A 140 -4.99 -3.12 -3.97
CA GLN A 140 -5.58 -2.50 -5.14
C GLN A 140 -6.23 -1.15 -4.80
N MET A 141 -6.17 -0.20 -5.73
CA MET A 141 -6.73 1.14 -5.60
C MET A 141 -7.57 1.49 -6.81
N GLY A 142 -8.86 1.68 -6.60
CA GLY A 142 -9.81 2.16 -7.58
C GLY A 142 -10.17 3.63 -7.38
N PHE A 143 -10.92 4.18 -8.34
CA PHE A 143 -11.55 5.47 -8.24
C PHE A 143 -12.94 5.32 -7.62
N GLY A 144 -13.22 6.08 -6.58
CA GLY A 144 -14.48 6.05 -5.84
C GLY A 144 -15.33 7.28 -6.09
N VAL A 145 -16.65 7.11 -6.07
CA VAL A 145 -17.60 8.22 -6.22
C VAL A 145 -18.81 7.99 -5.32
N ARG A 146 -19.31 9.01 -4.63
CA ARG A 146 -20.56 8.92 -3.86
C ARG A 146 -21.73 8.62 -4.77
N LYS A 147 -22.40 7.50 -4.47
CA LYS A 147 -23.53 7.04 -5.28
C LYS A 147 -24.75 7.96 -5.16
N SER A 148 -25.15 8.29 -3.93
CA SER A 148 -26.30 9.17 -3.68
C SER A 148 -26.12 10.55 -4.32
N TRP A 149 -24.89 11.07 -4.36
CA TRP A 149 -24.60 12.35 -5.01
C TRP A 149 -24.72 12.28 -6.53
N LEU A 150 -24.21 11.20 -7.15
CA LEU A 150 -24.40 10.98 -8.59
C LEU A 150 -25.89 10.91 -8.95
N ASP A 151 -26.66 10.13 -8.18
CA ASP A 151 -28.10 9.98 -8.40
C ASP A 151 -28.82 11.34 -8.29
N LYS A 152 -28.48 12.14 -7.26
CA LYS A 152 -29.09 13.45 -7.03
C LYS A 152 -28.80 14.47 -8.14
N VAL A 153 -27.57 14.47 -8.67
CA VAL A 153 -27.19 15.42 -9.75
C VAL A 153 -27.42 14.87 -11.17
N GLY A 154 -27.99 13.67 -11.29
CA GLY A 154 -28.32 13.03 -12.57
C GLY A 154 -27.11 12.65 -13.41
N GLU A 155 -26.02 12.22 -12.78
CA GLU A 155 -24.76 11.84 -13.45
C GLU A 155 -24.46 10.34 -13.34
N LYS A 156 -23.59 9.87 -14.23
CA LYS A 156 -23.06 8.50 -14.22
C LYS A 156 -21.63 8.49 -13.65
N PHE A 157 -21.16 7.29 -13.32
CA PHE A 157 -19.76 7.09 -12.90
C PHE A 157 -18.79 7.67 -13.93
N PRO A 158 -17.89 8.60 -13.54
CA PRO A 158 -16.97 9.26 -14.46
C PRO A 158 -15.85 8.31 -14.89
N THR A 159 -15.62 8.20 -16.19
CA THR A 159 -14.60 7.34 -16.79
C THR A 159 -13.51 8.13 -17.52
N THR A 160 -13.75 9.42 -17.75
CA THR A 160 -12.79 10.35 -18.36
C THR A 160 -12.59 11.57 -17.47
N TRP A 161 -11.49 12.31 -17.68
CA TRP A 161 -11.27 13.56 -16.96
C TRP A 161 -12.37 14.60 -17.25
N ALA A 162 -12.89 14.65 -18.45
CA ALA A 162 -14.04 15.51 -18.79
C ALA A 162 -15.29 15.17 -17.97
N ASP A 163 -15.53 13.87 -17.70
CA ASP A 163 -16.61 13.46 -16.80
C ASP A 163 -16.32 13.89 -15.36
N VAL A 164 -15.06 13.70 -14.89
CA VAL A 164 -14.64 14.14 -13.55
C VAL A 164 -14.88 15.63 -13.37
N GLN A 165 -14.48 16.46 -14.32
CA GLN A 165 -14.69 17.90 -14.28
C GLN A 165 -16.18 18.26 -14.20
N ARG A 166 -17.01 17.67 -15.04
CA ARG A 166 -18.46 17.90 -15.06
C ARG A 166 -19.12 17.49 -13.74
N VAL A 167 -18.77 16.32 -13.23
CA VAL A 167 -19.32 15.81 -11.95
C VAL A 167 -18.81 16.64 -10.78
N ALA A 168 -17.52 17.02 -10.78
CA ALA A 168 -16.93 17.83 -9.70
C ALA A 168 -17.61 19.20 -9.54
N VAL A 169 -17.92 19.87 -10.66
CA VAL A 169 -18.66 21.14 -10.64
C VAL A 169 -20.05 20.95 -10.03
N LYS A 170 -20.78 19.91 -10.44
CA LYS A 170 -22.11 19.63 -9.90
C LYS A 170 -22.06 19.29 -8.41
N PHE A 171 -21.07 18.53 -7.95
CA PHE A 171 -20.92 18.21 -6.54
C PHE A 171 -20.57 19.43 -5.68
N ARG A 172 -19.81 20.38 -6.24
CA ARG A 172 -19.49 21.63 -5.56
C ARG A 172 -20.68 22.59 -5.49
N ASP A 173 -21.47 22.68 -6.57
CA ASP A 173 -22.41 23.79 -6.76
C ASP A 173 -23.88 23.41 -6.44
N ASN A 174 -24.24 22.12 -6.39
CA ASN A 174 -25.64 21.68 -6.34
C ASN A 174 -26.07 21.05 -5.00
N ASP A 175 -25.33 21.31 -3.91
CA ASP A 175 -25.66 20.80 -2.56
C ASP A 175 -26.05 19.31 -2.58
N PRO A 176 -25.14 18.41 -2.96
CA PRO A 176 -25.46 16.99 -3.15
C PRO A 176 -25.74 16.26 -1.82
N ASP A 177 -25.26 16.75 -0.68
CA ASP A 177 -25.54 16.18 0.65
C ASP A 177 -26.91 16.69 1.21
N GLY A 178 -27.46 17.80 0.68
CA GLY A 178 -28.79 18.30 1.00
C GLY A 178 -28.87 19.03 2.33
N ASP A 179 -27.75 19.51 2.86
CA ASP A 179 -27.72 20.24 4.13
C ASP A 179 -28.00 21.77 3.98
N GLY A 180 -28.17 22.23 2.75
CA GLY A 180 -28.46 23.63 2.41
C GLY A 180 -27.25 24.54 2.46
N LYS A 181 -26.03 24.00 2.52
CA LYS A 181 -24.76 24.75 2.64
C LYS A 181 -23.85 24.50 1.45
N ALA A 182 -23.06 25.49 1.09
CA ALA A 182 -21.98 25.36 0.09
C ALA A 182 -20.70 24.82 0.73
N ASN A 183 -20.70 23.57 1.19
CA ASN A 183 -19.63 22.94 1.95
C ASN A 183 -19.24 21.55 1.41
N THR A 184 -19.68 21.23 0.20
CA THR A 184 -19.32 20.00 -0.51
C THR A 184 -18.32 20.28 -1.61
N PHE A 185 -17.47 19.29 -1.89
CA PHE A 185 -16.37 19.39 -2.85
C PHE A 185 -16.44 18.24 -3.85
N GLY A 186 -16.00 18.54 -5.07
CA GLY A 186 -15.95 17.55 -6.16
C GLY A 186 -15.09 16.36 -5.82
N MET A 187 -13.93 16.58 -5.18
CA MET A 187 -12.97 15.54 -4.84
C MET A 187 -12.43 15.70 -3.40
N ALA A 188 -12.03 14.58 -2.79
CA ALA A 188 -11.19 14.54 -1.61
C ALA A 188 -9.83 13.97 -2.02
N LEU A 189 -8.79 14.80 -1.94
CA LEU A 189 -7.42 14.48 -2.30
C LEU A 189 -6.48 14.80 -1.14
N GLU A 190 -5.21 14.41 -1.27
CA GLU A 190 -4.14 14.69 -0.33
C GLU A 190 -2.95 15.36 -1.02
N ALA A 191 -2.20 16.21 -0.29
CA ALA A 191 -1.06 16.92 -0.86
C ALA A 191 0.08 17.20 0.15
N ALA A 192 -0.15 17.05 1.45
CA ALA A 192 0.78 17.49 2.50
C ALA A 192 2.16 16.81 2.46
N LYS A 193 2.24 15.59 1.98
CA LYS A 193 3.49 14.81 1.91
C LYS A 193 3.90 14.56 0.45
N PRO A 194 5.20 14.42 0.16
CA PRO A 194 5.68 14.14 -1.21
C PRO A 194 4.95 12.96 -1.85
N ARG A 195 4.96 11.83 -1.17
CA ARG A 195 4.28 10.62 -1.64
C ARG A 195 2.77 10.81 -1.86
N ASP A 196 2.09 11.57 -1.00
CA ASP A 196 0.63 11.73 -1.07
C ASP A 196 0.24 12.45 -2.39
N LEU A 197 0.81 13.63 -2.65
CA LEU A 197 0.51 14.41 -3.85
C LEU A 197 0.97 13.71 -5.14
N ILE A 198 2.21 13.22 -5.18
CA ILE A 198 2.77 12.59 -6.39
C ILE A 198 2.01 11.30 -6.70
N HIS A 199 1.68 10.51 -5.68
CA HIS A 199 0.93 9.27 -5.87
C HIS A 199 -0.47 9.54 -6.45
N ILE A 200 -1.21 10.56 -5.97
CA ILE A 200 -2.53 10.87 -6.55
C ILE A 200 -2.42 11.29 -8.02
N ILE A 201 -1.38 12.05 -8.38
CA ILE A 201 -1.11 12.41 -9.79
C ILE A 201 -0.81 11.14 -10.60
N ASP A 202 0.02 10.24 -10.08
CA ASP A 202 0.38 8.98 -10.74
C ASP A 202 -0.85 8.08 -10.95
N LEU A 203 -1.81 8.03 -10.03
CA LEU A 203 -3.04 7.27 -10.20
C LEU A 203 -3.84 7.75 -11.42
N PHE A 204 -3.90 9.06 -11.67
CA PHE A 204 -4.49 9.62 -12.88
C PHE A 204 -3.64 9.35 -14.14
N MET A 205 -2.29 9.35 -14.02
CA MET A 205 -1.41 8.92 -15.11
C MET A 205 -1.73 7.51 -15.57
N PHE A 206 -1.84 6.57 -14.62
CA PHE A 206 -2.16 5.17 -14.91
C PHE A 206 -3.55 5.02 -15.57
N GLY A 207 -4.54 5.78 -15.15
CA GLY A 207 -5.86 5.83 -15.81
C GLY A 207 -5.76 6.19 -17.30
N SER A 208 -4.74 6.95 -17.69
CA SER A 208 -4.45 7.34 -19.07
C SER A 208 -3.45 6.41 -19.78
N GLY A 209 -3.11 5.28 -19.19
CA GLY A 209 -2.12 4.34 -19.74
C GLY A 209 -0.67 4.87 -19.66
N LEU A 210 -0.45 5.96 -18.93
CA LEU A 210 0.87 6.48 -18.60
C LEU A 210 1.38 5.82 -17.32
N ARG A 211 2.69 5.77 -17.14
CA ARG A 211 3.30 5.41 -15.86
C ARG A 211 3.83 6.67 -15.22
N HIS A 212 4.22 6.70 -14.03
CA HIS A 212 4.84 7.76 -13.22
C HIS A 212 4.87 9.19 -13.80
N THR A 213 4.71 10.16 -12.93
CA THR A 213 4.71 11.56 -13.32
C THR A 213 6.12 12.13 -13.48
N LEU A 214 7.11 11.66 -12.73
CA LEU A 214 8.42 12.32 -12.60
C LEU A 214 9.54 11.62 -13.37
N ILE A 215 9.77 10.34 -13.09
CA ILE A 215 10.93 9.58 -13.61
C ILE A 215 10.49 8.20 -14.09
N ASP A 216 11.02 7.75 -15.22
CA ASP A 216 10.74 6.41 -15.73
C ASP A 216 11.73 5.36 -15.17
N PRO A 217 11.49 4.07 -15.38
CA PRO A 217 12.38 3.00 -14.90
C PRO A 217 13.81 3.08 -15.47
N GLN A 218 14.03 3.80 -16.57
CA GLN A 218 15.33 4.02 -17.20
C GLN A 218 16.06 5.23 -16.61
N GLY A 219 15.45 5.95 -15.66
CA GLY A 219 16.04 7.12 -15.01
C GLY A 219 15.86 8.44 -15.77
N LYS A 220 15.02 8.45 -16.80
CA LYS A 220 14.71 9.68 -17.55
C LYS A 220 13.62 10.47 -16.85
N ILE A 221 13.83 11.77 -16.67
CA ILE A 221 12.78 12.70 -16.22
C ILE A 221 11.79 12.91 -17.36
N VAL A 222 10.51 12.60 -17.10
CA VAL A 222 9.45 12.52 -18.11
C VAL A 222 8.29 13.49 -17.88
N VAL A 223 8.34 14.30 -16.83
CA VAL A 223 7.23 15.14 -16.37
C VAL A 223 6.74 16.16 -17.41
N ASP A 224 7.61 16.65 -18.29
CA ASP A 224 7.28 17.60 -19.36
C ASP A 224 6.90 16.94 -20.70
N GLU A 225 6.81 15.61 -20.75
CA GLU A 225 6.24 14.95 -21.92
C GLU A 225 4.76 15.36 -22.09
N PRO A 226 4.30 15.69 -23.32
CA PRO A 226 3.01 16.38 -23.52
C PRO A 226 1.82 15.74 -22.81
N ALA A 227 1.70 14.41 -22.84
CA ALA A 227 0.61 13.71 -22.18
C ALA A 227 0.70 13.79 -20.64
N ARG A 228 1.91 13.67 -20.07
CA ARG A 228 2.15 13.80 -18.63
C ARG A 228 1.97 15.22 -18.15
N ALA A 229 2.50 16.17 -18.87
CA ALA A 229 2.35 17.60 -18.59
C ALA A 229 0.87 17.98 -18.51
N LYS A 230 0.02 17.48 -19.44
CA LYS A 230 -1.41 17.72 -19.42
C LYS A 230 -2.06 17.16 -18.16
N VAL A 231 -1.79 15.90 -17.79
CA VAL A 231 -2.37 15.31 -16.58
C VAL A 231 -1.93 16.07 -15.34
N LEU A 232 -0.64 16.39 -15.21
CA LEU A 232 -0.09 17.16 -14.11
C LEU A 232 -0.76 18.53 -13.98
N GLU A 233 -0.83 19.30 -15.07
CA GLU A 233 -1.47 20.62 -15.10
C GLU A 233 -2.91 20.55 -14.63
N GLU A 234 -3.72 19.64 -15.20
CA GLU A 234 -5.14 19.53 -14.90
C GLU A 234 -5.40 19.07 -13.46
N VAL A 235 -4.59 18.15 -12.94
CA VAL A 235 -4.72 17.72 -11.53
C VAL A 235 -4.35 18.88 -10.59
N LEU A 236 -3.28 19.63 -10.86
CA LEU A 236 -2.91 20.80 -10.04
C LEU A 236 -3.96 21.93 -10.11
N LYS A 237 -4.60 22.12 -11.27
CA LYS A 237 -5.71 23.06 -11.43
C LYS A 237 -6.95 22.64 -10.61
N ALA A 238 -7.14 21.35 -10.34
CA ALA A 238 -8.21 20.89 -9.47
C ALA A 238 -8.10 21.48 -8.05
N PHE A 239 -6.88 21.69 -7.57
CA PHE A 239 -6.61 22.34 -6.26
C PHE A 239 -6.75 23.87 -6.32
N THR A 240 -6.39 24.51 -7.42
CA THR A 240 -6.18 25.95 -7.52
C THR A 240 -7.31 26.68 -8.26
N GLU A 241 -7.41 26.44 -9.56
CA GLU A 241 -8.31 27.19 -10.44
C GLU A 241 -9.76 26.65 -10.38
N TYR A 242 -9.89 25.31 -10.41
CA TYR A 242 -11.22 24.68 -10.48
C TYR A 242 -11.90 24.53 -9.13
N ARG A 243 -11.14 24.56 -8.04
CA ARG A 243 -11.64 24.44 -6.66
C ARG A 243 -12.49 23.19 -6.46
N TYR A 244 -12.01 22.05 -6.94
CA TYR A 244 -12.70 20.76 -6.76
C TYR A 244 -12.46 20.13 -5.39
N VAL A 245 -11.47 20.61 -4.66
CA VAL A 245 -11.07 20.09 -3.33
C VAL A 245 -11.27 21.18 -2.24
N PRO A 246 -11.32 20.80 -0.95
CA PRO A 246 -11.29 21.76 0.15
C PRO A 246 -10.11 22.74 0.02
N PRO A 247 -10.26 24.02 0.39
CA PRO A 247 -9.20 25.01 0.24
C PRO A 247 -7.91 24.68 1.03
N ASP A 248 -8.02 23.93 2.12
CA ASP A 248 -6.94 23.52 3.00
C ASP A 248 -6.31 22.15 2.60
N THR A 249 -6.73 21.57 1.49
CA THR A 249 -6.26 20.24 0.99
C THR A 249 -4.74 20.18 0.81
N ILE A 250 -4.08 21.30 0.59
CA ILE A 250 -2.61 21.36 0.55
C ILE A 250 -1.94 20.89 1.85
N ASN A 251 -2.67 20.94 2.97
CA ASN A 251 -2.23 20.47 4.28
C ASN A 251 -2.77 19.08 4.63
N HIS A 252 -3.59 18.47 3.77
CA HIS A 252 -4.17 17.16 4.04
C HIS A 252 -3.16 16.07 3.74
N SER A 253 -2.85 15.27 4.75
CA SER A 253 -2.26 13.95 4.60
C SER A 253 -3.35 12.93 4.24
N PHE A 254 -2.92 11.68 4.08
CA PHE A 254 -3.83 10.55 3.86
C PHE A 254 -4.95 10.44 4.94
N ALA A 255 -4.64 10.79 6.19
CA ALA A 255 -5.62 10.73 7.28
C ALA A 255 -6.68 11.83 7.17
N GLU A 256 -6.27 13.06 6.88
CA GLU A 256 -7.21 14.19 6.70
C GLU A 256 -8.09 14.00 5.45
N MET A 257 -7.55 13.44 4.36
CA MET A 257 -8.36 13.06 3.20
C MET A 257 -9.48 12.10 3.60
N TYR A 258 -9.19 11.09 4.41
CA TYR A 258 -10.23 10.18 4.91
C TYR A 258 -11.27 10.89 5.77
N GLN A 259 -10.87 11.87 6.59
CA GLN A 259 -11.83 12.67 7.37
C GLN A 259 -12.78 13.45 6.46
N VAL A 260 -12.30 14.00 5.34
CA VAL A 260 -13.17 14.68 4.34
C VAL A 260 -14.17 13.69 3.71
N ILE A 261 -13.70 12.49 3.35
CA ILE A 261 -14.55 11.44 2.77
C ILE A 261 -15.59 10.98 3.81
N GLU A 262 -15.15 10.55 4.98
CA GLU A 262 -15.99 9.99 6.05
C GLU A 262 -16.92 11.04 6.66
N GLY A 263 -16.50 12.30 6.67
CA GLY A 263 -17.31 13.45 7.06
C GLY A 263 -18.35 13.91 6.03
N GLY A 264 -18.45 13.23 4.89
CA GLY A 264 -19.49 13.51 3.89
C GLY A 264 -19.25 14.77 3.08
N LYS A 265 -17.99 15.21 2.89
CA LYS A 265 -17.69 16.47 2.20
C LYS A 265 -17.02 16.31 0.85
N GLY A 266 -16.46 15.14 0.54
CA GLY A 266 -15.82 14.82 -0.75
C GLY A 266 -16.66 13.86 -1.59
N GLY A 267 -16.88 14.17 -2.86
CA GLY A 267 -17.72 13.38 -3.76
C GLY A 267 -16.98 12.30 -4.54
N MET A 268 -15.74 12.56 -4.96
CA MET A 268 -14.87 11.61 -5.67
C MET A 268 -13.56 11.45 -4.90
N PHE A 269 -13.02 10.23 -4.85
CA PHE A 269 -11.88 9.92 -3.99
C PHE A 269 -11.21 8.60 -4.39
N ARG A 270 -10.04 8.35 -3.83
CA ARG A 270 -9.36 7.06 -3.92
C ARG A 270 -10.00 6.04 -2.98
N VAL A 271 -10.24 4.82 -3.48
CA VAL A 271 -10.70 3.67 -2.70
C VAL A 271 -9.64 2.59 -2.73
N GLY A 272 -9.06 2.26 -1.58
CA GLY A 272 -8.27 1.04 -1.43
C GLY A 272 -9.17 -0.15 -1.07
N ASP A 273 -8.79 -1.36 -1.48
CA ASP A 273 -9.49 -2.60 -1.09
C ASP A 273 -9.62 -2.71 0.45
N TRP A 274 -8.63 -2.22 1.20
CA TRP A 274 -8.63 -2.16 2.67
C TRP A 274 -9.66 -1.20 3.29
N ASN A 275 -10.23 -0.27 2.51
CA ASN A 275 -11.23 0.68 2.98
C ASN A 275 -12.65 0.10 2.92
N VAL A 276 -12.92 -0.77 1.96
CA VAL A 276 -14.27 -1.17 1.58
C VAL A 276 -15.06 -1.70 2.77
N LYS A 277 -14.47 -2.64 3.54
CA LYS A 277 -15.14 -3.22 4.70
C LYS A 277 -15.56 -2.18 5.74
N LYS A 278 -14.69 -1.19 6.03
CA LYS A 278 -14.99 -0.08 6.94
C LYS A 278 -16.09 0.81 6.37
N TRP A 279 -15.99 1.17 5.10
CA TRP A 279 -16.92 2.11 4.45
C TRP A 279 -18.28 1.50 4.11
N ASP A 280 -18.40 0.18 4.06
CA ASP A 280 -19.67 -0.52 3.96
C ASP A 280 -20.49 -0.44 5.25
N THR A 281 -19.87 -0.11 6.39
CA THR A 281 -20.59 -0.02 7.66
C THR A 281 -21.51 1.21 7.70
N PRO A 282 -22.76 1.09 8.22
CA PRO A 282 -23.71 2.21 8.31
C PRO A 282 -23.18 3.43 9.06
N ALA A 283 -22.31 3.23 10.05
CA ALA A 283 -21.72 4.30 10.86
C ALA A 283 -20.67 5.14 10.12
N VAL A 284 -20.22 4.70 8.95
CA VAL A 284 -19.17 5.42 8.17
C VAL A 284 -19.76 5.95 6.86
N LEU A 285 -19.87 5.12 5.81
CA LEU A 285 -20.49 5.52 4.55
C LEU A 285 -21.76 4.71 4.22
N GLY A 286 -22.05 3.63 4.97
CA GLY A 286 -23.19 2.76 4.69
C GLY A 286 -23.16 2.13 3.29
N GLY A 287 -21.99 2.06 2.67
CA GLY A 287 -21.84 1.64 1.27
C GLY A 287 -22.29 2.66 0.24
N ASP A 288 -22.47 3.94 0.61
CA ASP A 288 -22.84 5.01 -0.32
C ASP A 288 -21.66 5.44 -1.20
N PHE A 289 -21.09 4.48 -1.95
CA PHE A 289 -20.07 4.75 -2.96
C PHE A 289 -20.04 3.68 -4.04
N LEU A 290 -19.65 4.09 -5.23
CA LEU A 290 -19.28 3.22 -6.34
C LEU A 290 -17.77 3.19 -6.46
N VAL A 291 -17.24 2.09 -7.00
CA VAL A 291 -15.81 1.92 -7.30
C VAL A 291 -15.66 1.51 -8.74
N GLY A 292 -14.66 2.05 -9.41
CA GLY A 292 -14.32 1.68 -10.77
C GLY A 292 -12.87 2.01 -11.13
N PRO A 293 -12.52 1.85 -12.40
CA PRO A 293 -11.22 2.23 -12.93
C PRO A 293 -10.94 3.72 -12.80
N TRP A 294 -9.64 4.08 -12.77
CA TRP A 294 -9.20 5.48 -12.78
C TRP A 294 -9.55 6.18 -14.09
N PRO A 295 -10.09 7.41 -14.05
CA PRO A 295 -10.46 8.16 -15.26
C PRO A 295 -9.27 8.47 -16.16
N SER A 296 -9.47 8.48 -17.48
CA SER A 296 -8.43 8.81 -18.46
C SER A 296 -8.49 10.28 -18.90
N PHE A 297 -7.33 10.84 -19.27
CA PHE A 297 -7.21 12.21 -19.80
C PHE A 297 -7.22 12.30 -21.33
N ASP A 298 -7.14 11.19 -22.03
CA ASP A 298 -7.11 11.14 -23.50
C ASP A 298 -8.47 10.82 -24.13
N GLY A 299 -9.53 10.78 -23.32
CA GLY A 299 -10.90 10.53 -23.74
C GLY A 299 -11.27 9.07 -23.95
N ARG A 300 -10.30 8.13 -23.82
CA ARG A 300 -10.61 6.69 -23.83
C ARG A 300 -11.30 6.30 -22.51
N LYS A 301 -12.15 5.30 -22.55
CA LYS A 301 -12.67 4.69 -21.33
C LYS A 301 -11.55 3.89 -20.67
N SER A 302 -11.12 4.30 -19.47
CA SER A 302 -10.15 3.55 -18.70
C SER A 302 -10.72 2.21 -18.25
N SER A 303 -9.86 1.21 -18.13
CA SER A 303 -10.21 -0.13 -17.66
C SER A 303 -9.29 -0.65 -16.55
N VAL A 304 -8.49 0.23 -15.92
CA VAL A 304 -7.48 -0.19 -14.96
C VAL A 304 -7.74 0.35 -13.55
N VAL A 305 -7.47 -0.49 -12.56
CA VAL A 305 -7.17 -0.12 -11.19
C VAL A 305 -5.68 -0.32 -10.94
N ILE A 306 -5.16 0.31 -9.90
CA ILE A 306 -3.72 0.26 -9.61
C ILE A 306 -3.47 -0.79 -8.54
N GLY A 307 -2.49 -1.66 -8.77
CA GLY A 307 -2.12 -2.72 -7.84
C GLY A 307 -0.70 -2.58 -7.32
N GLY A 308 -0.53 -2.80 -6.02
CA GLY A 308 0.75 -2.97 -5.35
C GLY A 308 0.84 -4.33 -4.68
N MET A 309 1.92 -4.58 -3.94
CA MET A 309 2.11 -5.82 -3.20
C MET A 309 2.64 -5.53 -1.80
N ARG A 310 2.13 -6.26 -0.82
CA ARG A 310 2.70 -6.36 0.53
C ARG A 310 3.15 -7.79 0.79
N GLY A 311 4.22 -7.92 1.53
CA GLY A 311 4.73 -9.25 1.85
C GLY A 311 5.64 -9.29 3.05
N ILE A 312 6.13 -10.48 3.32
CA ILE A 312 7.03 -10.80 4.42
C ILE A 312 8.46 -10.89 3.92
N ALA A 313 9.39 -10.27 4.62
CA ALA A 313 10.81 -10.51 4.46
C ALA A 313 11.46 -10.93 5.78
N VAL A 314 12.55 -11.66 5.70
CA VAL A 314 13.28 -12.23 6.84
C VAL A 314 14.69 -11.62 6.88
N PRO A 315 15.05 -10.87 7.94
CA PRO A 315 16.43 -10.43 8.14
C PRO A 315 17.41 -11.61 8.32
N GLU A 316 18.58 -11.54 7.69
CA GLU A 316 19.60 -12.60 7.77
C GLU A 316 20.15 -12.78 9.20
N ASN A 317 20.13 -11.75 10.01
CA ASN A 317 20.57 -11.77 11.41
C ASN A 317 19.48 -12.18 12.40
N SER A 318 18.29 -12.60 11.96
CA SER A 318 17.28 -13.18 12.86
C SER A 318 17.83 -14.46 13.51
N PRO A 319 17.73 -14.60 14.85
CA PRO A 319 18.06 -15.85 15.53
C PRO A 319 17.02 -16.95 15.28
N ASN A 320 15.81 -16.58 14.82
CA ASN A 320 14.65 -17.45 14.69
C ASN A 320 14.29 -17.73 13.21
N LYS A 321 15.25 -17.69 12.27
CA LYS A 321 15.00 -17.79 10.81
C LYS A 321 14.11 -18.96 10.40
N ALA A 322 14.33 -20.14 10.99
CA ALA A 322 13.52 -21.33 10.64
C ALA A 322 12.03 -21.12 10.95
N ILE A 323 11.72 -20.61 12.14
CA ILE A 323 10.32 -20.31 12.54
C ILE A 323 9.76 -19.12 11.76
N ALA A 324 10.59 -18.11 11.46
CA ALA A 324 10.21 -16.99 10.62
C ALA A 324 9.77 -17.45 9.22
N VAL A 325 10.53 -18.36 8.62
CA VAL A 325 10.18 -19.01 7.33
C VAL A 325 8.89 -19.84 7.45
N ASP A 326 8.71 -20.60 8.53
CA ASP A 326 7.48 -21.35 8.75
C ASP A 326 6.26 -20.44 8.90
N PHE A 327 6.41 -19.31 9.61
CA PHE A 327 5.35 -18.31 9.72
C PHE A 327 5.01 -17.68 8.35
N ALA A 328 6.03 -17.37 7.54
CA ALA A 328 5.84 -16.83 6.19
C ALA A 328 5.06 -17.82 5.29
N LYS A 329 5.39 -19.13 5.36
CA LYS A 329 4.63 -20.18 4.67
C LYS A 329 3.19 -20.30 5.18
N PHE A 330 2.98 -20.25 6.49
CA PHE A 330 1.65 -20.26 7.11
C PHE A 330 0.78 -19.12 6.57
N MET A 331 1.35 -17.91 6.44
CA MET A 331 0.66 -16.75 5.88
C MET A 331 0.22 -16.91 4.40
N LEU A 332 0.88 -17.80 3.63
CA LEU A 332 0.45 -18.17 2.26
C LEU A 332 -0.61 -19.26 2.23
N GLY A 333 -0.86 -19.94 3.33
CA GLY A 333 -1.87 -20.98 3.45
C GLY A 333 -3.28 -20.45 3.16
N LYS A 334 -4.15 -21.30 2.59
CA LYS A 334 -5.50 -20.88 2.17
C LYS A 334 -6.30 -20.25 3.30
N GLN A 335 -6.24 -20.81 4.52
CA GLN A 335 -6.95 -20.28 5.68
C GLN A 335 -6.46 -18.88 6.08
N ALA A 336 -5.14 -18.66 6.14
CA ALA A 336 -4.57 -17.34 6.45
C ALA A 336 -4.89 -16.31 5.37
N GLN A 337 -4.87 -16.71 4.09
CA GLN A 337 -5.24 -15.88 2.97
C GLN A 337 -6.74 -15.54 2.93
N GLN A 338 -7.62 -16.51 3.29
CA GLN A 338 -9.05 -16.24 3.46
C GLN A 338 -9.28 -15.21 4.57
N ALA A 339 -8.62 -15.38 5.72
CA ALA A 339 -8.69 -14.41 6.80
C ALA A 339 -8.15 -13.02 6.41
N SER A 340 -7.14 -12.94 5.53
CA SER A 340 -6.67 -11.66 4.97
C SER A 340 -7.74 -11.00 4.11
N LEU A 341 -8.34 -11.75 3.19
CA LEU A 341 -9.40 -11.26 2.32
C LEU A 341 -10.61 -10.78 3.13
N ASP A 342 -11.07 -11.57 4.10
CA ASP A 342 -12.26 -11.29 4.90
C ASP A 342 -12.11 -10.09 5.83
N ASN A 343 -10.90 -9.85 6.37
CA ASN A 343 -10.66 -8.82 7.38
C ASN A 343 -10.01 -7.56 6.83
N VAL A 344 -9.15 -7.69 5.81
CA VAL A 344 -8.37 -6.58 5.24
C VAL A 344 -8.80 -6.24 3.83
N GLY A 345 -9.44 -7.17 3.11
CA GLY A 345 -9.87 -6.98 1.72
C GLY A 345 -8.81 -7.35 0.68
N SER A 346 -7.63 -7.80 1.10
CA SER A 346 -6.49 -8.08 0.22
C SER A 346 -5.95 -9.49 0.44
N ALA A 347 -5.66 -10.20 -0.63
CA ALA A 347 -4.98 -11.49 -0.65
C ALA A 347 -4.23 -11.67 -1.98
N VAL A 348 -3.27 -12.60 -2.04
CA VAL A 348 -2.65 -13.00 -3.32
C VAL A 348 -3.32 -14.20 -3.95
N ARG A 349 -3.97 -15.07 -3.16
CA ARG A 349 -4.68 -16.24 -3.66
C ARG A 349 -5.97 -15.86 -4.37
N LYS A 350 -6.29 -16.61 -5.44
CA LYS A 350 -7.51 -16.44 -6.25
C LYS A 350 -8.56 -17.53 -5.99
N ASP A 351 -8.18 -18.62 -5.30
CA ASP A 351 -9.02 -19.76 -5.00
C ASP A 351 -9.75 -19.65 -3.64
N LEU A 352 -10.02 -18.40 -3.23
CA LEU A 352 -10.70 -18.07 -1.97
C LEU A 352 -12.22 -18.00 -2.16
N ASP A 353 -12.95 -18.22 -1.07
CA ASP A 353 -14.38 -18.01 -1.06
C ASP A 353 -14.71 -16.52 -0.97
N ILE A 354 -15.41 -16.01 -1.98
CA ILE A 354 -15.85 -14.61 -2.07
C ILE A 354 -17.36 -14.44 -1.84
N SER A 355 -18.08 -15.52 -1.52
CA SER A 355 -19.56 -15.52 -1.43
C SER A 355 -20.07 -14.55 -0.35
N ALA A 356 -19.38 -14.45 0.78
CA ALA A 356 -19.75 -13.57 1.90
C ALA A 356 -19.29 -12.12 1.74
N LEU A 357 -18.51 -11.78 0.71
CA LEU A 357 -18.05 -10.43 0.47
C LEU A 357 -19.16 -9.54 -0.07
N SER A 358 -19.13 -8.24 0.27
CA SER A 358 -19.98 -7.25 -0.38
C SER A 358 -19.68 -7.14 -1.87
N GLU A 359 -20.61 -6.63 -2.67
CA GLU A 359 -20.41 -6.43 -4.10
C GLU A 359 -19.19 -5.55 -4.40
N ARG A 360 -18.90 -4.56 -3.57
CA ARG A 360 -17.71 -3.72 -3.69
C ARG A 360 -16.41 -4.45 -3.36
N GLN A 361 -16.42 -5.32 -2.34
CA GLN A 361 -15.26 -6.17 -2.04
C GLN A 361 -15.01 -7.18 -3.17
N LYS A 362 -16.07 -7.75 -3.77
CA LYS A 362 -15.96 -8.66 -4.91
C LYS A 362 -15.31 -7.99 -6.12
N LEU A 363 -15.53 -6.68 -6.32
CA LEU A 363 -14.88 -5.95 -7.41
C LEU A 363 -13.35 -5.97 -7.31
N PHE A 364 -12.79 -5.98 -6.11
CA PHE A 364 -11.35 -6.11 -5.87
C PHE A 364 -10.88 -7.57 -5.83
N ALA A 365 -11.65 -8.46 -5.22
CA ALA A 365 -11.28 -9.88 -5.11
C ALA A 365 -11.30 -10.61 -6.47
N ALA A 366 -12.24 -10.25 -7.36
CA ALA A 366 -12.39 -10.80 -8.71
C ALA A 366 -12.67 -9.67 -9.71
N PRO A 367 -11.69 -8.80 -9.99
CA PRO A 367 -11.91 -7.61 -10.80
C PRO A 367 -12.29 -7.96 -12.25
N SER A 368 -13.34 -7.30 -12.74
CA SER A 368 -13.74 -7.31 -14.15
C SER A 368 -12.98 -6.30 -15.01
N TRP A 369 -12.19 -5.44 -14.38
CA TRP A 369 -11.29 -4.45 -15.02
C TRP A 369 -9.84 -4.94 -15.01
N GLY A 370 -8.99 -4.30 -15.82
CA GLY A 370 -7.56 -4.56 -15.82
C GLY A 370 -6.89 -4.05 -14.53
N LEU A 371 -5.79 -4.69 -14.16
CA LEU A 371 -4.93 -4.28 -13.07
C LEU A 371 -3.60 -3.77 -13.64
N ALA A 372 -3.27 -2.50 -13.40
CA ALA A 372 -1.94 -1.97 -13.68
C ALA A 372 -1.07 -2.10 -12.43
N ALA A 373 0.06 -2.79 -12.55
CA ALA A 373 1.04 -2.85 -11.47
C ALA A 373 1.68 -1.47 -11.27
N TYR A 374 1.70 -1.00 -10.03
CA TYR A 374 2.38 0.22 -9.65
C TYR A 374 3.84 -0.09 -9.34
N ASP A 375 4.71 0.24 -10.29
CA ASP A 375 6.17 0.11 -10.13
C ASP A 375 6.67 1.37 -9.43
N PHE A 376 6.84 1.32 -8.12
CA PHE A 376 7.30 2.47 -7.34
C PHE A 376 8.71 2.90 -7.76
N PRO A 377 8.94 4.17 -8.17
CA PRO A 377 10.26 4.64 -8.60
C PRO A 377 11.34 4.48 -7.54
N GLU A 378 10.99 4.56 -6.26
CA GLU A 378 11.91 4.34 -5.14
C GLU A 378 12.43 2.89 -5.04
N ALA A 379 11.76 1.94 -5.68
CA ALA A 379 12.25 0.56 -5.78
C ALA A 379 13.26 0.37 -6.92
N VAL A 380 13.35 1.34 -7.83
CA VAL A 380 14.24 1.30 -9.00
C VAL A 380 15.41 2.27 -8.83
N HIS A 381 15.15 3.45 -8.24
CA HIS A 381 16.13 4.53 -8.11
C HIS A 381 16.36 4.87 -6.64
N LEU A 382 17.52 4.54 -6.08
CA LEU A 382 17.86 4.80 -4.67
C LEU A 382 17.79 6.28 -4.28
N PHE A 383 18.10 7.16 -5.23
CA PHE A 383 18.07 8.63 -5.05
C PHE A 383 16.66 9.23 -5.18
N TYR A 384 15.65 8.40 -5.48
CA TYR A 384 14.29 8.90 -5.73
C TYR A 384 13.70 9.70 -4.56
N PRO A 385 13.89 9.36 -3.28
CA PRO A 385 13.32 10.13 -2.18
C PRO A 385 13.78 11.59 -2.13
N GLU A 386 15.04 11.87 -2.44
CA GLU A 386 15.57 13.23 -2.51
C GLU A 386 15.01 14.00 -3.71
N LEU A 387 14.89 13.31 -4.84
CA LEU A 387 14.29 13.84 -6.06
C LEU A 387 12.79 14.12 -5.85
N GLU A 388 12.05 13.17 -5.27
CA GLU A 388 10.65 13.27 -4.92
C GLU A 388 10.37 14.45 -3.98
N ALA A 389 11.19 14.61 -2.94
CA ALA A 389 11.06 15.71 -2.00
C ALA A 389 11.30 17.08 -2.67
N ALA A 390 12.25 17.17 -3.60
CA ALA A 390 12.50 18.39 -4.36
C ALA A 390 11.34 18.71 -5.32
N TYR A 391 10.85 17.70 -6.02
CA TYR A 391 9.71 17.83 -6.92
C TYR A 391 8.44 18.26 -6.16
N HIS A 392 8.13 17.61 -5.04
CA HIS A 392 7.01 17.99 -4.19
C HIS A 392 7.07 19.45 -3.75
N ARG A 393 8.25 19.94 -3.30
CA ARG A 393 8.40 21.37 -2.93
C ARG A 393 8.05 22.32 -4.08
N LYS A 394 8.43 21.96 -5.33
CA LYS A 394 8.06 22.74 -6.52
C LYS A 394 6.54 22.75 -6.74
N LEU A 395 5.90 21.58 -6.65
CA LEU A 395 4.46 21.46 -6.81
C LEU A 395 3.70 22.21 -5.71
N MET A 396 4.13 22.10 -4.44
CA MET A 396 3.54 22.86 -3.33
C MET A 396 3.67 24.38 -3.52
N GLY A 397 4.79 24.85 -4.06
CA GLY A 397 4.95 26.24 -4.45
C GLY A 397 3.90 26.68 -5.49
N ALA A 398 3.64 25.85 -6.49
CA ALA A 398 2.61 26.11 -7.50
C ALA A 398 1.19 26.01 -6.96
N LEU A 399 0.92 25.13 -5.98
CA LEU A 399 -0.37 25.07 -5.31
C LEU A 399 -0.64 26.29 -4.44
N ALA A 400 0.37 26.79 -3.73
CA ALA A 400 0.27 28.00 -2.90
C ALA A 400 0.17 29.29 -3.74
N LYS A 401 0.86 29.34 -4.87
CA LYS A 401 0.85 30.46 -5.82
C LYS A 401 0.85 29.93 -7.25
N PRO A 402 -0.33 29.74 -7.85
CA PRO A 402 -0.45 29.21 -9.21
C PRO A 402 0.35 30.02 -10.24
N PRO A 403 1.10 29.35 -11.12
CA PRO A 403 1.88 30.04 -12.14
C PRO A 403 0.96 30.63 -13.21
N ALA A 404 1.34 31.78 -13.78
CA ALA A 404 0.62 32.39 -14.90
C ALA A 404 0.66 31.50 -16.18
N ASN A 405 1.67 30.64 -16.29
CA ASN A 405 1.87 29.73 -17.43
C ASN A 405 2.32 28.36 -16.93
N TRP A 406 1.38 27.42 -16.85
CA TRP A 406 1.62 26.05 -16.40
C TRP A 406 2.64 25.31 -17.26
N LYS A 407 2.60 25.46 -18.58
CA LYS A 407 3.56 24.82 -19.49
C LYS A 407 4.99 25.27 -19.21
N ALA A 408 5.21 26.57 -19.02
CA ALA A 408 6.53 27.09 -18.67
C ALA A 408 7.01 26.55 -17.31
N PHE A 409 6.15 26.55 -16.30
CA PHE A 409 6.42 26.00 -14.97
C PHE A 409 6.82 24.53 -15.04
N ILE A 410 6.06 23.70 -15.78
CA ILE A 410 6.34 22.26 -15.91
C ILE A 410 7.68 22.02 -16.61
N THR A 411 7.98 22.77 -17.67
CA THR A 411 9.26 22.69 -18.40
C THR A 411 10.44 23.09 -17.51
N GLU A 412 10.33 24.17 -16.75
CA GLU A 412 11.35 24.61 -15.80
C GLU A 412 11.57 23.55 -14.70
N THR A 413 10.47 23.05 -14.11
CA THR A 413 10.50 21.98 -13.11
C THR A 413 11.20 20.73 -13.66
N ALA A 414 10.90 20.31 -14.89
CA ALA A 414 11.56 19.18 -15.53
C ALA A 414 13.07 19.38 -15.65
N ASN A 415 13.52 20.57 -16.06
CA ASN A 415 14.95 20.88 -16.20
C ASN A 415 15.67 20.83 -14.85
N GLU A 416 15.09 21.43 -13.80
CA GLU A 416 15.65 21.35 -12.45
C GLU A 416 15.75 19.92 -11.93
N MET A 417 14.73 19.08 -12.19
CA MET A 417 14.74 17.68 -11.78
C MET A 417 15.78 16.86 -12.55
N ARG A 418 16.01 17.15 -13.84
CA ARG A 418 17.11 16.54 -14.64
C ARG A 418 18.48 16.86 -14.05
N GLU A 419 18.74 18.14 -13.73
CA GLU A 419 20.00 18.54 -13.11
C GLU A 419 20.21 17.89 -11.74
N LEU A 420 19.15 17.83 -10.94
CA LEU A 420 19.20 17.21 -9.62
C LEU A 420 19.42 15.68 -9.73
N ALA A 421 18.72 15.00 -10.62
CA ALA A 421 18.88 13.56 -10.83
C ALA A 421 20.32 13.21 -11.23
N VAL A 422 20.96 14.00 -12.12
CA VAL A 422 22.37 13.80 -12.48
C VAL A 422 23.32 14.00 -11.28
N LYS A 423 23.03 14.94 -10.38
CA LYS A 423 23.82 15.14 -9.16
C LYS A 423 23.67 14.00 -8.17
N LEU A 424 22.45 13.50 -8.00
CA LEU A 424 22.12 12.43 -7.06
C LEU A 424 22.66 11.07 -7.53
N ALA A 425 22.58 10.77 -8.83
CA ALA A 425 23.10 9.53 -9.40
C ALA A 425 24.65 9.38 -9.32
N LYS A 426 25.37 10.47 -9.01
CA LYS A 426 26.84 10.46 -8.84
C LYS A 426 27.29 10.23 -7.40
N LYS A 427 26.36 10.21 -6.44
CA LYS A 427 26.62 9.94 -5.03
C LYS A 427 26.51 8.45 -4.70
#